data_9b963202613b890fdf4ae67c5445c989
#
_entry.id   9b963202613b890fdf4ae67c5445c989
#
_cell.length_a   1.000
_cell.length_b   1.000
_cell.length_c   1.000
_cell.angle_alpha   90.00
_cell.angle_beta   90.00
_cell.angle_gamma   90.00
#
_symmetry.space_group_name_H-M   'P 1'
#
loop_
_entity.id
_entity.type
_entity.pdbx_description
1 polymer ?
#
loop_
_entity_poly.entity_id
_entity_poly.type
_entity_poly.pdbx_seq_one_letter_code
_entity_poly.pdbx_strand_id
1 'polypeptide(L)'
;MKEMLQMVDKSKVDEVKQMLEYTQKGTAKATVGNYMVVLRNDPLVRESMKYNKLTGRIDIVKKLWWNEEVCKLDDDGRTYFYYFFECYYKLTSEKCMDKALRIEANSRAYHPICEYLEQLEWDGQERIRYVLQRYMGADASDFVYEVVKHFLMEALSRIYRPGCKADEMLCLVCLLYTSDAADD
;
A
#
# COMPACT_ATOMS: atom_id res chain seq x y z
N MET A 1 -6.45 -23.62 -7.75
CA MET A 1 -6.39 -24.80 -6.85
C MET A 1 -5.17 -25.69 -7.12
N LYS A 2 -4.90 -26.13 -8.36
CA LYS A 2 -3.67 -26.89 -8.70
C LYS A 2 -2.37 -26.12 -8.42
N GLU A 3 -2.34 -24.84 -8.67
CA GLU A 3 -1.18 -23.96 -8.47
C GLU A 3 -0.79 -23.82 -6.99
N MET A 4 -1.76 -23.66 -6.09
CA MET A 4 -1.49 -23.63 -4.65
C MET A 4 -0.82 -24.92 -4.17
N LEU A 5 -1.29 -26.07 -4.64
CA LEU A 5 -0.71 -27.38 -4.29
C LEU A 5 0.75 -27.55 -4.73
N GLN A 6 1.15 -26.87 -5.81
CA GLN A 6 2.53 -26.88 -6.33
C GLN A 6 3.45 -25.91 -5.57
N MET A 7 2.90 -24.82 -5.01
CA MET A 7 3.68 -23.80 -4.30
C MET A 7 3.88 -24.11 -2.81
N VAL A 8 3.04 -24.96 -2.22
CA VAL A 8 3.10 -25.27 -0.79
C VAL A 8 4.12 -26.37 -0.50
N ASP A 9 5.13 -26.04 0.26
CA ASP A 9 6.10 -26.99 0.83
C ASP A 9 5.51 -27.64 2.10
N LYS A 10 5.11 -28.89 1.99
CA LYS A 10 4.50 -29.65 3.08
C LYS A 10 5.44 -29.79 4.30
N SER A 11 6.75 -29.89 4.08
CA SER A 11 7.71 -30.01 5.17
C SER A 11 7.73 -28.74 6.02
N LYS A 12 7.64 -27.58 5.36
CA LYS A 12 7.57 -26.26 6.05
C LYS A 12 6.24 -26.06 6.76
N VAL A 13 5.15 -26.50 6.17
CA VAL A 13 3.82 -26.49 6.83
C VAL A 13 3.89 -27.30 8.15
N ASP A 14 4.52 -28.47 8.15
CA ASP A 14 4.61 -29.32 9.34
C ASP A 14 5.54 -28.70 10.40
N GLU A 15 6.63 -28.02 10.01
CA GLU A 15 7.46 -27.24 10.93
C GLU A 15 6.62 -26.13 11.61
N VAL A 16 5.83 -25.38 10.83
CA VAL A 16 5.01 -24.28 11.37
C VAL A 16 3.89 -24.81 12.26
N LYS A 17 3.30 -25.96 11.94
CA LYS A 17 2.29 -26.62 12.78
C LYS A 17 2.81 -26.90 14.19
N GLN A 18 4.09 -27.26 14.35
CA GLN A 18 4.68 -27.51 15.67
C GLN A 18 4.73 -26.25 16.56
N MET A 19 4.64 -25.07 15.96
CA MET A 19 4.66 -23.80 16.69
C MET A 19 3.25 -23.34 17.12
N LEU A 20 2.18 -24.04 16.66
CA LEU A 20 0.81 -23.64 16.95
C LEU A 20 0.37 -24.11 18.34
N GLU A 21 -0.57 -23.38 18.91
CA GLU A 21 -1.28 -23.81 20.11
C GLU A 21 -2.42 -24.76 19.75
N TYR A 22 -2.53 -25.85 20.50
CA TYR A 22 -3.54 -26.87 20.32
C TYR A 22 -4.53 -26.94 21.48
N THR A 23 -5.74 -27.41 21.21
CA THR A 23 -6.73 -27.78 22.21
C THR A 23 -6.34 -29.12 22.87
N GLN A 24 -6.96 -29.47 23.99
CA GLN A 24 -6.78 -30.79 24.62
C GLN A 24 -7.15 -31.96 23.69
N LYS A 25 -7.95 -31.70 22.66
CA LYS A 25 -8.38 -32.70 21.64
C LYS A 25 -7.41 -32.80 20.45
N GLY A 26 -6.30 -32.09 20.46
CA GLY A 26 -5.30 -32.10 19.38
C GLY A 26 -5.67 -31.29 18.13
N THR A 27 -6.68 -30.43 18.20
CA THR A 27 -7.03 -29.49 17.11
C THR A 27 -6.34 -28.15 17.31
N ALA A 28 -5.79 -27.52 16.26
CA ALA A 28 -5.21 -26.20 16.34
C ALA A 28 -6.28 -25.18 16.80
N LYS A 29 -5.95 -24.34 17.78
CA LYS A 29 -6.86 -23.27 18.24
C LYS A 29 -6.99 -22.20 17.17
N ALA A 30 -8.21 -21.85 16.77
CA ALA A 30 -8.45 -20.75 15.84
C ALA A 30 -8.34 -19.38 16.51
N THR A 31 -7.14 -19.06 17.02
CA THR A 31 -6.82 -17.79 17.70
C THR A 31 -6.01 -16.86 16.79
N VAL A 32 -6.10 -15.56 17.02
CA VAL A 32 -5.28 -14.57 16.29
C VAL A 32 -3.80 -14.92 16.38
N GLY A 33 -3.33 -15.41 17.53
CA GLY A 33 -1.93 -15.83 17.74
C GLY A 33 -1.50 -16.92 16.75
N ASN A 34 -2.29 -17.96 16.58
CA ASN A 34 -1.97 -19.04 15.64
C ASN A 34 -1.95 -18.55 14.18
N TYR A 35 -2.89 -17.69 13.78
CA TYR A 35 -2.83 -17.06 12.44
C TYR A 35 -1.57 -16.23 12.26
N MET A 36 -1.14 -15.47 13.29
CA MET A 36 0.10 -14.69 13.25
C MET A 36 1.34 -15.58 13.14
N VAL A 37 1.36 -16.73 13.83
CA VAL A 37 2.46 -17.71 13.72
C VAL A 37 2.58 -18.19 12.27
N VAL A 38 1.47 -18.56 11.62
CA VAL A 38 1.50 -18.98 10.22
C VAL A 38 1.96 -17.85 9.30
N LEU A 39 1.40 -16.64 9.43
CA LEU A 39 1.73 -15.49 8.57
C LEU A 39 3.21 -15.08 8.66
N ARG A 40 3.87 -15.35 9.77
CA ARG A 40 5.27 -14.99 10.00
C ARG A 40 6.26 -16.08 9.64
N ASN A 41 5.86 -17.33 9.70
CA ASN A 41 6.79 -18.46 9.56
C ASN A 41 6.58 -19.29 8.29
N ASP A 42 5.36 -19.32 7.70
CA ASP A 42 5.16 -20.05 6.46
C ASP A 42 5.79 -19.30 5.28
N PRO A 43 6.73 -19.91 4.54
CA PRO A 43 7.44 -19.27 3.43
C PRO A 43 6.54 -18.76 2.32
N LEU A 44 5.36 -19.35 2.10
CA LEU A 44 4.43 -18.94 1.05
C LEU A 44 3.80 -17.59 1.37
N VAL A 45 3.33 -17.41 2.60
CA VAL A 45 2.58 -16.20 3.01
C VAL A 45 3.41 -15.20 3.80
N ARG A 46 4.61 -15.58 4.25
CA ARG A 46 5.51 -14.69 4.97
C ARG A 46 5.88 -13.49 4.10
N GLU A 47 5.81 -12.31 4.69
CA GLU A 47 6.15 -11.05 4.01
C GLU A 47 5.32 -10.73 2.76
N SER A 48 4.15 -11.36 2.62
CA SER A 48 3.31 -11.19 1.44
C SER A 48 2.47 -9.92 1.45
N MET A 49 2.37 -9.22 2.57
CA MET A 49 1.46 -8.08 2.71
C MET A 49 2.08 -6.90 3.43
N LYS A 50 1.62 -5.70 3.06
CA LYS A 50 1.93 -4.42 3.70
C LYS A 50 0.68 -3.57 3.84
N TYR A 51 0.61 -2.73 4.85
CA TYR A 51 -0.46 -1.74 4.99
C TYR A 51 -0.07 -0.44 4.29
N ASN A 52 -0.84 -0.05 3.30
CA ASN A 52 -0.65 1.18 2.54
C ASN A 52 -1.34 2.34 3.28
N LYS A 53 -0.55 3.24 3.86
CA LYS A 53 -1.04 4.39 4.63
C LYS A 53 -1.78 5.42 3.77
N LEU A 54 -1.48 5.51 2.47
CA LEU A 54 -2.13 6.44 1.55
C LEU A 54 -3.56 6.01 1.24
N THR A 55 -3.76 4.71 0.96
CA THR A 55 -5.06 4.18 0.57
C THR A 55 -5.88 3.62 1.74
N GLY A 56 -5.25 3.42 2.91
CA GLY A 56 -5.87 2.81 4.07
C GLY A 56 -6.17 1.31 3.90
N ARG A 57 -5.48 0.62 2.98
CA ARG A 57 -5.74 -0.77 2.58
C ARG A 57 -4.50 -1.65 2.77
N ILE A 58 -4.74 -2.96 2.72
CA ILE A 58 -3.67 -3.96 2.69
C ILE A 58 -3.32 -4.25 1.23
N ASP A 59 -2.05 -4.13 0.89
CA ASP A 59 -1.51 -4.51 -0.40
C ASP A 59 -0.77 -5.85 -0.28
N ILE A 60 -0.98 -6.73 -1.27
CA ILE A 60 -0.23 -7.96 -1.45
C ILE A 60 0.99 -7.63 -2.30
N VAL A 61 2.17 -7.76 -1.71
CA VAL A 61 3.45 -7.33 -2.32
C VAL A 61 4.31 -8.49 -2.82
N LYS A 62 3.78 -9.71 -2.74
CA LYS A 62 4.47 -10.94 -3.15
C LYS A 62 3.56 -11.76 -4.06
N LYS A 63 4.14 -12.45 -5.04
CA LYS A 63 3.42 -13.43 -5.85
C LYS A 63 2.91 -14.57 -4.95
N LEU A 64 1.61 -14.79 -5.00
CA LEU A 64 0.90 -15.89 -4.35
C LEU A 64 0.20 -16.72 -5.44
N TRP A 65 -0.50 -17.78 -5.06
CA TRP A 65 -1.15 -18.71 -6.02
C TRP A 65 -2.37 -18.14 -6.76
N TRP A 66 -2.82 -16.91 -6.41
CA TRP A 66 -3.97 -16.27 -7.07
C TRP A 66 -3.64 -14.94 -7.72
N ASN A 67 -2.45 -14.37 -7.46
CA ASN A 67 -2.03 -13.11 -8.07
C ASN A 67 -0.64 -13.22 -8.66
N GLU A 68 -0.37 -12.51 -9.74
CA GLU A 68 0.96 -12.46 -10.36
C GLU A 68 1.72 -11.17 -10.03
N GLU A 69 0.98 -10.10 -9.76
CA GLU A 69 1.51 -8.77 -9.51
C GLU A 69 1.03 -8.22 -8.16
N VAL A 70 1.63 -7.12 -7.74
CA VAL A 70 1.19 -6.35 -6.56
C VAL A 70 -0.27 -5.93 -6.74
N CYS A 71 -1.12 -6.28 -5.80
CA CYS A 71 -2.54 -5.97 -5.83
C CYS A 71 -3.06 -5.63 -4.43
N LYS A 72 -4.23 -4.98 -4.37
CA LYS A 72 -4.92 -4.80 -3.09
C LYS A 72 -5.48 -6.14 -2.59
N LEU A 73 -5.50 -6.33 -1.28
CA LEU A 73 -6.23 -7.43 -0.67
C LEU A 73 -7.73 -7.10 -0.71
N ASP A 74 -8.44 -7.76 -1.61
CA ASP A 74 -9.90 -7.71 -1.74
C ASP A 74 -10.58 -8.92 -1.08
N ASP A 75 -11.88 -9.07 -1.28
CA ASP A 75 -12.66 -10.15 -0.70
C ASP A 75 -12.30 -11.52 -1.29
N ASP A 76 -11.94 -11.57 -2.57
CA ASP A 76 -11.45 -12.79 -3.21
C ASP A 76 -10.09 -13.21 -2.62
N GLY A 77 -9.17 -12.30 -2.47
CA GLY A 77 -7.88 -12.55 -1.81
C GLY A 77 -8.04 -13.05 -0.36
N ARG A 78 -9.01 -12.48 0.39
CA ARG A 78 -9.35 -12.97 1.74
C ARG A 78 -9.89 -14.38 1.71
N THR A 79 -10.73 -14.72 0.74
CA THR A 79 -11.26 -16.06 0.54
C THR A 79 -10.15 -17.06 0.24
N TYR A 80 -9.15 -16.68 -0.55
CA TYR A 80 -7.98 -17.52 -0.82
C TYR A 80 -7.12 -17.73 0.44
N PHE A 81 -6.92 -16.69 1.26
CA PHE A 81 -6.23 -16.83 2.55
C PHE A 81 -7.01 -17.77 3.49
N TYR A 82 -8.33 -17.58 3.59
CA TYR A 82 -9.17 -18.46 4.41
C TYR A 82 -9.01 -19.91 3.99
N TYR A 83 -9.14 -20.20 2.68
CA TYR A 83 -8.98 -21.53 2.14
C TYR A 83 -7.59 -22.14 2.45
N PHE A 84 -6.53 -21.34 2.34
CA PHE A 84 -5.19 -21.76 2.70
C PHE A 84 -5.07 -22.15 4.18
N PHE A 85 -5.55 -21.32 5.09
CA PHE A 85 -5.52 -21.59 6.52
C PHE A 85 -6.36 -22.82 6.89
N GLU A 86 -7.53 -22.97 6.30
CA GLU A 86 -8.40 -24.13 6.53
C GLU A 86 -7.76 -25.43 6.04
N CYS A 87 -7.25 -25.43 4.81
CA CYS A 87 -6.70 -26.65 4.21
C CYS A 87 -5.44 -27.15 4.92
N TYR A 88 -4.51 -26.25 5.17
CA TYR A 88 -3.17 -26.63 5.66
C TYR A 88 -3.02 -26.60 7.17
N TYR A 89 -3.72 -25.70 7.85
CA TYR A 89 -3.56 -25.46 9.29
C TYR A 89 -4.80 -25.78 10.12
N LYS A 90 -5.93 -26.10 9.47
CA LYS A 90 -7.22 -26.35 10.14
C LYS A 90 -7.71 -25.17 10.99
N LEU A 91 -7.36 -23.97 10.58
CA LEU A 91 -7.78 -22.71 11.20
C LEU A 91 -9.01 -22.18 10.45
N THR A 92 -10.17 -22.10 11.11
CA THR A 92 -11.47 -21.88 10.48
C THR A 92 -12.20 -20.63 10.96
N SER A 93 -11.52 -19.68 11.62
CA SER A 93 -12.14 -18.45 12.13
C SER A 93 -11.78 -17.24 11.25
N GLU A 94 -12.68 -16.84 10.35
CA GLU A 94 -12.52 -15.63 9.52
C GLU A 94 -12.22 -14.39 10.36
N LYS A 95 -12.96 -14.20 11.47
CA LYS A 95 -12.77 -13.06 12.37
C LYS A 95 -11.36 -12.98 12.97
N CYS A 96 -10.77 -14.12 13.31
CA CYS A 96 -9.40 -14.16 13.83
C CYS A 96 -8.39 -13.98 12.69
N MET A 97 -8.66 -14.53 11.52
CA MET A 97 -7.87 -14.33 10.32
C MET A 97 -7.77 -12.84 9.95
N ASP A 98 -8.91 -12.15 9.81
CA ASP A 98 -8.94 -10.73 9.44
C ASP A 98 -8.16 -9.87 10.41
N LYS A 99 -8.27 -10.13 11.71
CA LYS A 99 -7.48 -9.43 12.74
C LYS A 99 -5.98 -9.70 12.54
N ALA A 100 -5.59 -10.93 12.30
CA ALA A 100 -4.19 -11.32 12.11
C ALA A 100 -3.61 -10.68 10.83
N LEU A 101 -4.32 -10.74 9.70
CA LEU A 101 -3.94 -10.09 8.43
C LEU A 101 -3.71 -8.60 8.64
N ARG A 102 -4.62 -7.94 9.37
CA ARG A 102 -4.51 -6.50 9.65
C ARG A 102 -3.33 -6.17 10.56
N ILE A 103 -3.07 -6.97 11.58
CA ILE A 103 -1.94 -6.78 12.50
C ILE A 103 -0.62 -6.97 11.75
N GLU A 104 -0.52 -8.05 10.97
CA GLU A 104 0.71 -8.36 10.22
C GLU A 104 0.99 -7.31 9.15
N ALA A 105 -0.01 -6.89 8.39
CA ALA A 105 0.14 -5.83 7.40
C ALA A 105 0.58 -4.50 8.04
N ASN A 106 -0.01 -4.12 9.18
CA ASN A 106 0.35 -2.89 9.89
C ASN A 106 1.77 -2.93 10.48
N SER A 107 2.31 -4.09 10.83
CA SER A 107 3.72 -4.21 11.28
C SER A 107 4.72 -3.79 10.19
N ARG A 108 4.28 -3.78 8.93
CA ARG A 108 5.04 -3.38 7.74
C ARG A 108 4.34 -2.28 6.96
N ALA A 109 3.74 -1.34 7.70
CA ALA A 109 3.05 -0.22 7.08
C ALA A 109 4.02 0.66 6.30
N TYR A 110 3.60 1.12 5.14
CA TYR A 110 4.39 1.97 4.27
C TYR A 110 3.54 3.11 3.68
N HIS A 111 4.21 4.14 3.18
CA HIS A 111 3.55 5.24 2.47
C HIS A 111 4.22 5.40 1.09
N PRO A 112 3.56 5.02 -0.01
CA PRO A 112 4.23 4.93 -1.32
C PRO A 112 4.83 6.25 -1.80
N ILE A 113 4.18 7.37 -1.50
CA ILE A 113 4.70 8.68 -1.90
C ILE A 113 5.91 9.07 -1.02
N CYS A 114 5.91 8.80 0.29
CA CYS A 114 7.07 9.07 1.14
C CYS A 114 8.27 8.24 0.69
N GLU A 115 8.09 6.92 0.49
CA GLU A 115 9.16 6.04 0.01
C GLU A 115 9.73 6.51 -1.34
N TYR A 116 8.88 6.98 -2.26
CA TYR A 116 9.30 7.54 -3.53
C TYR A 116 10.13 8.83 -3.33
N LEU A 117 9.62 9.77 -2.52
CA LEU A 117 10.28 11.06 -2.31
C LEU A 117 11.63 10.92 -1.57
N GLU A 118 11.71 9.98 -0.62
CA GLU A 118 12.94 9.72 0.16
C GLU A 118 14.06 9.07 -0.67
N GLN A 119 13.72 8.48 -1.83
CA GLN A 119 14.70 7.94 -2.78
C GLN A 119 15.25 8.98 -3.76
N LEU A 120 14.63 10.17 -3.82
CA LEU A 120 15.04 11.21 -4.74
C LEU A 120 16.30 11.94 -4.22
N GLU A 121 17.29 12.05 -5.09
CA GLU A 121 18.48 12.87 -4.85
C GLU A 121 18.41 14.13 -5.71
N TRP A 122 18.72 15.27 -5.09
CA TRP A 122 18.73 16.52 -5.81
C TRP A 122 19.98 16.65 -6.69
N ASP A 123 19.78 16.88 -7.97
CA ASP A 123 20.84 17.03 -8.96
C ASP A 123 21.42 18.45 -9.09
N GLY A 124 21.03 19.37 -8.19
CA GLY A 124 21.50 20.76 -8.16
C GLY A 124 20.80 21.72 -9.15
N GLN A 125 19.77 21.26 -9.88
CA GLN A 125 19.09 22.10 -10.88
C GLN A 125 17.80 22.73 -10.32
N GLU A 126 17.68 24.06 -10.44
CA GLU A 126 16.51 24.83 -9.99
C GLU A 126 15.32 24.74 -10.98
N ARG A 127 14.66 23.57 -11.05
CA ARG A 127 13.54 23.37 -11.98
C ARG A 127 12.27 24.13 -11.58
N ILE A 128 12.01 24.23 -10.29
CA ILE A 128 10.78 24.85 -9.76
C ILE A 128 10.68 26.32 -10.18
N ARG A 129 11.81 27.03 -10.21
CA ARG A 129 11.85 28.46 -10.57
C ARG A 129 11.30 28.72 -11.99
N TYR A 130 11.48 27.78 -12.89
CA TYR A 130 11.17 27.97 -14.32
C TYR A 130 10.02 27.09 -14.82
N VAL A 131 9.38 26.28 -13.97
CA VAL A 131 8.40 25.30 -14.40
C VAL A 131 7.18 25.93 -15.07
N LEU A 132 6.55 26.95 -14.48
CA LEU A 132 5.39 27.60 -15.08
C LEU A 132 5.75 28.45 -16.30
N GLN A 133 6.91 29.08 -16.29
CA GLN A 133 7.42 29.81 -17.45
C GLN A 133 7.64 28.86 -18.65
N ARG A 134 8.32 27.74 -18.42
CA ARG A 134 8.72 26.80 -19.48
C ARG A 134 7.56 26.03 -20.09
N TYR A 135 6.59 25.63 -19.26
CA TYR A 135 5.51 24.72 -19.69
C TYR A 135 4.17 25.39 -19.87
N MET A 136 3.95 26.56 -19.29
CA MET A 136 2.65 27.27 -19.29
C MET A 136 2.75 28.70 -19.78
N GLY A 137 3.93 29.20 -20.15
CA GLY A 137 4.12 30.56 -20.66
C GLY A 137 3.85 31.66 -19.64
N ALA A 138 3.95 31.36 -18.33
CA ALA A 138 3.79 32.37 -17.29
C ALA A 138 4.98 33.34 -17.27
N ASP A 139 4.77 34.56 -16.76
CA ASP A 139 5.82 35.55 -16.61
C ASP A 139 6.93 35.05 -15.68
N ALA A 140 8.18 35.35 -16.04
CA ALA A 140 9.35 35.06 -15.22
C ALA A 140 9.45 36.07 -14.08
N SER A 141 8.72 35.87 -13.00
CA SER A 141 8.76 36.74 -11.83
C SER A 141 9.06 35.97 -10.55
N ASP A 142 9.64 36.63 -9.57
CA ASP A 142 9.87 36.05 -8.24
C ASP A 142 8.53 35.70 -7.56
N PHE A 143 7.48 36.46 -7.83
CA PHE A 143 6.13 36.16 -7.34
C PHE A 143 5.64 34.79 -7.84
N VAL A 144 5.72 34.52 -9.14
CA VAL A 144 5.31 33.22 -9.73
C VAL A 144 6.14 32.08 -9.13
N TYR A 145 7.43 32.27 -8.95
CA TYR A 145 8.29 31.29 -8.31
C TYR A 145 7.87 30.98 -6.86
N GLU A 146 7.66 31.99 -6.03
CA GLU A 146 7.29 31.80 -4.63
C GLU A 146 5.91 31.14 -4.50
N VAL A 147 4.94 31.48 -5.37
CA VAL A 147 3.61 30.83 -5.40
C VAL A 147 3.72 29.34 -5.71
N VAL A 148 4.49 28.95 -6.72
CA VAL A 148 4.68 27.52 -7.07
C VAL A 148 5.41 26.77 -5.97
N LYS A 149 6.47 27.36 -5.45
CA LYS A 149 7.24 26.79 -4.34
C LYS A 149 6.36 26.56 -3.13
N HIS A 150 5.53 27.53 -2.75
CA HIS A 150 4.60 27.43 -1.62
C HIS A 150 3.60 26.31 -1.84
N PHE A 151 2.96 26.25 -3.00
CA PHE A 151 2.03 25.17 -3.37
C PHE A 151 2.66 23.77 -3.24
N LEU A 152 3.89 23.59 -3.76
CA LEU A 152 4.60 22.31 -3.65
C LEU A 152 4.98 21.97 -2.21
N MET A 153 5.39 22.97 -1.42
CA MET A 153 5.71 22.79 0.00
C MET A 153 4.47 22.41 0.82
N GLU A 154 3.30 22.95 0.51
CA GLU A 154 2.04 22.54 1.13
C GLU A 154 1.66 21.10 0.76
N ALA A 155 1.82 20.73 -0.51
CA ALA A 155 1.57 19.35 -0.96
C ALA A 155 2.47 18.35 -0.21
N LEU A 156 3.76 18.63 -0.08
CA LEU A 156 4.70 17.83 0.71
C LEU A 156 4.30 17.78 2.19
N SER A 157 3.92 18.93 2.75
CA SER A 157 3.51 19.01 4.15
C SER A 157 2.30 18.10 4.44
N ARG A 158 1.31 18.04 3.54
CA ARG A 158 0.15 17.14 3.66
C ARG A 158 0.53 15.65 3.62
N ILE A 159 1.57 15.29 2.86
CA ILE A 159 2.06 13.92 2.76
C ILE A 159 2.74 13.51 4.07
N TYR A 160 3.67 14.34 4.59
CA TYR A 160 4.44 14.03 5.79
C TYR A 160 3.71 14.31 7.10
N ARG A 161 2.73 15.23 7.08
CA ARG A 161 1.91 15.60 8.25
C ARG A 161 0.44 15.66 7.87
N PRO A 162 -0.24 14.50 7.72
CA PRO A 162 -1.67 14.45 7.40
C PRO A 162 -2.48 15.28 8.40
N GLY A 163 -3.38 16.13 7.89
CA GLY A 163 -4.18 17.05 8.71
C GLY A 163 -3.53 18.39 9.03
N CYS A 164 -2.34 18.68 8.50
CA CYS A 164 -1.79 20.03 8.59
C CYS A 164 -2.65 21.02 7.79
N LYS A 165 -2.62 22.30 8.24
CA LYS A 165 -3.31 23.38 7.54
C LYS A 165 -2.59 23.66 6.20
N ALA A 166 -3.33 23.62 5.10
CA ALA A 166 -2.89 23.95 3.75
C ALA A 166 -4.15 24.35 2.96
N ASP A 167 -4.56 25.60 3.13
CA ASP A 167 -5.85 26.11 2.66
C ASP A 167 -5.72 26.88 1.34
N GLU A 168 -4.50 27.05 0.85
CA GLU A 168 -4.23 27.83 -0.35
C GLU A 168 -4.38 26.98 -1.61
N MET A 169 -4.85 27.61 -2.68
CA MET A 169 -5.09 26.94 -3.96
C MET A 169 -4.36 27.69 -5.08
N LEU A 170 -3.51 27.00 -5.81
CA LEU A 170 -2.90 27.55 -7.02
C LEU A 170 -3.94 27.61 -8.14
N CYS A 171 -4.30 28.83 -8.60
CA CYS A 171 -5.16 29.05 -9.75
C CYS A 171 -4.33 29.41 -10.98
N LEU A 172 -4.47 28.62 -12.06
CA LEU A 172 -3.90 28.91 -13.37
C LEU A 172 -4.99 29.51 -14.26
N VAL A 173 -4.76 30.74 -14.74
CA VAL A 173 -5.71 31.44 -15.61
C VAL A 173 -5.11 31.50 -17.01
N CYS A 174 -5.84 30.97 -18.01
CA CYS A 174 -5.45 30.99 -19.40
C CYS A 174 -6.43 31.86 -20.20
N LEU A 175 -5.92 32.76 -21.03
CA LEU A 175 -6.74 33.63 -21.90
C LEU A 175 -7.26 32.93 -23.16
N LEU A 176 -6.86 31.69 -23.43
CA LEU A 176 -7.19 30.93 -24.64
C LEU A 176 -8.67 30.50 -24.74
N TYR A 177 -9.46 30.62 -23.67
CA TYR A 177 -10.84 30.17 -23.65
C TYR A 177 -11.90 31.28 -23.98
N THR A 178 -11.48 32.46 -24.33
CA THR A 178 -12.43 33.56 -24.60
C THR A 178 -12.73 33.81 -26.08
N SER A 179 -12.11 33.09 -27.01
CA SER A 179 -12.30 33.36 -28.45
C SER A 179 -13.09 32.32 -29.27
N ASP A 180 -13.27 31.07 -28.78
CA ASP A 180 -13.84 30.02 -29.61
C ASP A 180 -15.26 29.57 -29.25
N ALA A 181 -15.95 30.26 -28.35
CA ALA A 181 -17.33 29.91 -27.97
C ALA A 181 -18.43 30.85 -28.49
N ALA A 182 -18.10 31.76 -29.42
CA ALA A 182 -19.06 32.76 -29.89
C ALA A 182 -19.33 32.75 -31.40
N ASP A 183 -18.78 31.81 -32.18
CA ASP A 183 -19.02 31.74 -33.63
C ASP A 183 -19.36 30.30 -34.08
N ASP A 184 -20.53 29.78 -33.59
CA ASP A 184 -21.29 28.71 -34.25
C ASP A 184 -22.77 28.87 -33.94
#